data_cec8be88a32e3e7da76c8d7e43b2c890
#
_entry.id   cec8be88a32e3e7da76c8d7e43b2c890
#
_cell.length_a   1.000
_cell.length_b   1.000
_cell.length_c   1.000
_cell.angle_alpha   90.00
_cell.angle_beta   90.00
_cell.angle_gamma   90.00
#
_symmetry.space_group_name_H-M   'P 1'
#
loop_
_entity.id
_entity.type
_entity.pdbx_description
1 polymer ?
#
loop_
_entity_poly.entity_id
_entity_poly.type
_entity_poly.pdbx_seq_one_letter_code
_entity_poly.pdbx_strand_id
1 'polypeptide(L)'
;MEVAAQDERLAADLGRWLAEVTFVDLDTDEVTARVIDAVVRWAEAQGWRVYRRAPSVLPLPPPLEQRHSVLDVACARPDGPPVVVEVDHTDRARTVQKLRAEADAGRIPIWVRWGVGRFTAPPPPVRMVTVEVTRRAGPTGRGRLHSRGGDRPAPAHSTGGGTVTPQALPIPSTDRAQGPVDDGRKST
;
A
#
# COMPACT_ATOMS: atom_id res chain seq x y z
N MET A 1 -21.04 13.58 18.44
CA MET A 1 -21.09 12.14 18.07
C MET A 1 -21.51 11.94 16.60
N GLU A 2 -22.47 12.69 16.10
CA GLU A 2 -22.99 12.51 14.73
C GLU A 2 -21.94 12.87 13.62
N VAL A 3 -21.19 13.96 13.80
CA VAL A 3 -20.14 14.39 12.86
C VAL A 3 -19.05 13.32 12.71
N ALA A 4 -18.55 12.78 13.83
CA ALA A 4 -17.50 11.75 13.79
C ALA A 4 -17.96 10.46 13.08
N ALA A 5 -19.25 10.10 13.22
CA ALA A 5 -19.86 8.97 12.53
C ALA A 5 -20.05 9.21 11.03
N GLN A 6 -20.26 10.47 10.63
CA GLN A 6 -20.33 10.85 9.22
C GLN A 6 -18.96 10.77 8.54
N ASP A 7 -17.90 11.29 9.18
CA ASP A 7 -16.53 11.24 8.68
C ASP A 7 -16.06 9.80 8.48
N GLU A 8 -16.42 8.92 9.41
CA GLU A 8 -16.08 7.50 9.34
C GLU A 8 -16.80 6.79 8.20
N ARG A 9 -18.08 7.10 7.98
CA ARG A 9 -18.86 6.59 6.84
C ARG A 9 -18.27 7.03 5.49
N LEU A 10 -17.87 8.29 5.37
CA LEU A 10 -17.24 8.81 4.16
C LEU A 10 -15.89 8.15 3.88
N ALA A 11 -15.06 7.98 4.89
CA ALA A 11 -13.79 7.27 4.74
C ALA A 11 -14.00 5.79 4.35
N ALA A 12 -14.96 5.12 4.97
CA ALA A 12 -15.31 3.74 4.62
C ALA A 12 -15.86 3.61 3.20
N ASP A 13 -16.66 4.57 2.75
CA ASP A 13 -17.21 4.60 1.40
C ASP A 13 -16.12 4.82 0.36
N LEU A 14 -15.23 5.79 0.57
CA LEU A 14 -14.04 5.97 -0.25
C LEU A 14 -13.18 4.71 -0.27
N GLY A 15 -13.01 4.04 0.87
CA GLY A 15 -12.27 2.79 0.98
C GLY A 15 -12.83 1.68 0.08
N ARG A 16 -14.16 1.51 0.07
CA ARG A 16 -14.83 0.55 -0.84
C ARG A 16 -14.63 0.92 -2.30
N TRP A 17 -14.75 2.19 -2.65
CA TRP A 17 -14.49 2.67 -4.01
C TRP A 17 -13.06 2.39 -4.47
N LEU A 18 -12.09 2.71 -3.62
CA LEU A 18 -10.68 2.49 -3.92
C LEU A 18 -10.32 1.00 -3.94
N ALA A 19 -11.11 0.12 -3.31
CA ALA A 19 -10.90 -1.33 -3.36
C ALA A 19 -11.00 -1.89 -4.79
N GLU A 20 -11.81 -1.28 -5.64
CA GLU A 20 -12.02 -1.67 -7.04
C GLU A 20 -10.94 -1.16 -8.01
N VAL A 21 -10.03 -0.31 -7.54
CA VAL A 21 -8.96 0.25 -8.39
C VAL A 21 -7.88 -0.79 -8.61
N THR A 22 -7.65 -1.14 -9.88
CA THR A 22 -6.64 -2.09 -10.31
C THR A 22 -5.62 -1.44 -11.24
N PHE A 23 -4.38 -1.91 -11.18
CA PHE A 23 -3.30 -1.50 -12.07
C PHE A 23 -2.13 -2.50 -12.00
N VAL A 24 -1.32 -2.51 -13.05
CA VAL A 24 -0.16 -3.40 -13.16
C VAL A 24 1.06 -2.57 -13.55
N ASP A 25 2.16 -2.77 -12.80
CA ASP A 25 3.49 -2.26 -13.12
C ASP A 25 3.58 -0.74 -13.34
N LEU A 26 2.89 0.02 -12.52
CA LEU A 26 3.00 1.48 -12.49
C LEU A 26 4.14 1.94 -11.58
N ASP A 27 4.79 3.04 -11.94
CA ASP A 27 5.74 3.70 -11.06
C ASP A 27 5.04 4.47 -9.92
N THR A 28 5.82 5.06 -9.03
CA THR A 28 5.29 5.76 -7.84
C THR A 28 4.40 6.95 -8.20
N ASP A 29 4.78 7.72 -9.21
CA ASP A 29 4.03 8.92 -9.60
C ASP A 29 2.75 8.53 -10.34
N GLU A 30 2.82 7.50 -11.19
CA GLU A 30 1.68 6.93 -11.90
C GLU A 30 0.64 6.35 -10.93
N VAL A 31 1.08 5.61 -9.88
CA VAL A 31 0.17 5.10 -8.84
C VAL A 31 -0.50 6.25 -8.11
N THR A 32 0.28 7.25 -7.68
CA THR A 32 -0.26 8.42 -6.98
C THR A 32 -1.31 9.13 -7.84
N ALA A 33 -1.01 9.38 -9.11
CA ALA A 33 -1.95 9.99 -10.05
C ALA A 33 -3.22 9.13 -10.24
N ARG A 34 -3.07 7.81 -10.38
CA ARG A 34 -4.19 6.87 -10.51
C ARG A 34 -5.11 6.89 -9.29
N VAL A 35 -4.54 6.93 -8.09
CA VAL A 35 -5.32 7.00 -6.84
C VAL A 35 -6.02 8.35 -6.72
N ILE A 36 -5.35 9.47 -7.03
CA ILE A 36 -5.98 10.80 -7.06
C ILE A 36 -7.14 10.82 -8.06
N ASP A 37 -6.97 10.28 -9.26
CA ASP A 37 -8.04 10.19 -10.25
C ASP A 37 -9.22 9.35 -9.76
N ALA A 38 -8.98 8.30 -9.01
CA ALA A 38 -10.03 7.49 -8.42
C ALA A 38 -10.80 8.24 -7.33
N VAL A 39 -10.10 9.02 -6.48
CA VAL A 39 -10.73 9.90 -5.48
C VAL A 39 -11.62 10.95 -6.15
N VAL A 40 -11.14 11.56 -7.24
CA VAL A 40 -11.92 12.54 -8.01
C VAL A 40 -13.20 11.91 -8.55
N ARG A 41 -13.09 10.75 -9.21
CA ARG A 41 -14.28 10.03 -9.74
C ARG A 41 -15.24 9.61 -8.64
N TRP A 42 -14.75 9.21 -7.46
CA TRP A 42 -15.59 8.94 -6.31
C TRP A 42 -16.42 10.14 -5.90
N ALA A 43 -15.79 11.31 -5.78
CA ALA A 43 -16.47 12.53 -5.39
C ALA A 43 -17.46 13.04 -6.47
N GLU A 44 -17.09 12.93 -7.75
CA GLU A 44 -17.97 13.26 -8.88
C GLU A 44 -19.19 12.36 -8.93
N ALA A 45 -19.03 11.06 -8.64
CA ALA A 45 -20.14 10.10 -8.56
C ALA A 45 -21.13 10.42 -7.41
N GLN A 46 -20.67 11.16 -6.38
CA GLN A 46 -21.54 11.69 -5.32
C GLN A 46 -22.25 13.00 -5.73
N GLY A 47 -21.98 13.51 -6.93
CA GLY A 47 -22.50 14.81 -7.40
C GLY A 47 -21.80 16.03 -6.76
N TRP A 48 -20.59 15.83 -6.20
CA TRP A 48 -19.85 16.93 -5.56
C TRP A 48 -19.05 17.75 -6.57
N ARG A 49 -18.80 19.01 -6.24
CA ARG A 49 -17.86 19.83 -6.99
C ARG A 49 -16.45 19.56 -6.53
N VAL A 50 -15.59 19.15 -7.45
CA VAL A 50 -14.22 18.70 -7.17
C VAL A 50 -13.19 19.73 -7.63
N TYR A 51 -12.20 19.96 -6.79
CA TYR A 51 -11.05 20.83 -7.04
C TYR A 51 -9.76 20.04 -6.84
N ARG A 52 -8.98 19.90 -7.91
CA ARG A 52 -7.64 19.35 -7.83
C ARG A 52 -6.66 20.44 -7.44
N ARG A 53 -5.64 20.08 -6.66
CA ARG A 53 -4.58 21.00 -6.23
C ARG A 53 -5.13 22.27 -5.59
N ALA A 54 -6.14 22.14 -4.75
CA ALA A 54 -6.77 23.25 -4.06
C ALA A 54 -5.83 23.84 -2.99
N PRO A 55 -5.88 25.18 -2.74
CA PRO A 55 -5.12 25.77 -1.65
C PRO A 55 -5.63 25.25 -0.30
N SER A 56 -4.68 24.86 0.57
CA SER A 56 -4.96 24.49 1.96
C SER A 56 -5.04 25.75 2.83
N VAL A 57 -5.70 25.66 3.98
CA VAL A 57 -5.64 26.71 5.01
C VAL A 57 -4.26 26.81 5.65
N LEU A 58 -3.42 25.77 5.55
CA LEU A 58 -2.10 25.75 6.15
C LEU A 58 -1.09 26.52 5.26
N PRO A 59 -0.46 27.61 5.76
CA PRO A 59 0.56 28.30 5.01
C PRO A 59 1.81 27.44 4.84
N LEU A 60 2.63 27.78 3.85
CA LEU A 60 3.95 27.18 3.70
C LEU A 60 4.88 27.67 4.84
N PRO A 61 5.95 26.91 5.16
CA PRO A 61 6.95 27.36 6.13
C PRO A 61 7.70 28.61 5.63
N PRO A 62 8.30 29.40 6.55
CA PRO A 62 9.19 30.49 6.17
C PRO A 62 10.27 30.05 5.17
N PRO A 63 10.64 30.90 4.22
CA PRO A 63 10.18 32.27 3.99
C PRO A 63 8.95 32.41 3.08
N LEU A 64 8.18 31.32 2.88
CA LEU A 64 7.07 31.25 1.93
C LEU A 64 5.69 31.30 2.60
N GLU A 65 5.59 31.80 3.81
CA GLU A 65 4.37 31.85 4.62
C GLU A 65 3.22 32.67 3.99
N GLN A 66 3.52 33.50 3.01
CA GLN A 66 2.52 34.19 2.20
C GLN A 66 1.79 33.25 1.21
N ARG A 67 2.33 32.05 1.02
CA ARG A 67 1.75 31.04 0.13
C ARG A 67 1.16 29.91 0.97
N HIS A 68 0.10 29.32 0.45
CA HIS A 68 -0.56 28.19 1.09
C HIS A 68 -0.01 26.83 0.57
N SER A 69 -0.02 25.84 1.42
CA SER A 69 0.15 24.43 1.02
C SER A 69 -0.96 24.04 0.06
N VAL A 70 -0.76 22.97 -0.70
CA VAL A 70 -1.72 22.50 -1.69
C VAL A 70 -2.28 21.15 -1.24
N LEU A 71 -3.58 20.98 -1.38
CA LEU A 71 -4.30 19.72 -1.22
C LEU A 71 -4.37 18.98 -2.55
N ASP A 72 -4.27 17.67 -2.55
CA ASP A 72 -4.43 16.88 -3.77
C ASP A 72 -5.84 16.99 -4.32
N VAL A 73 -6.85 16.84 -3.46
CA VAL A 73 -8.26 16.96 -3.81
C VAL A 73 -9.05 17.68 -2.70
N ALA A 74 -9.90 18.62 -3.10
CA ALA A 74 -10.91 19.21 -2.23
C ALA A 74 -12.29 19.09 -2.89
N CYS A 75 -13.32 18.79 -2.10
CA CYS A 75 -14.66 18.56 -2.59
C CYS A 75 -15.66 19.46 -1.84
N ALA A 76 -16.41 20.28 -2.57
CA ALA A 76 -17.55 20.99 -2.02
C ALA A 76 -18.80 20.10 -2.14
N ARG A 77 -19.43 19.86 -1.01
CA ARG A 77 -20.64 19.04 -0.90
C ARG A 77 -21.88 19.93 -0.90
N PRO A 78 -22.99 19.50 -1.53
CA PRO A 78 -24.27 20.22 -1.41
C PRO A 78 -24.74 20.32 0.04
N ASP A 79 -24.58 19.20 0.79
CA ASP A 79 -25.05 19.07 2.15
C ASP A 79 -23.90 18.66 3.07
N GLY A 80 -23.48 19.57 3.95
CA GLY A 80 -22.48 19.32 4.96
C GLY A 80 -21.08 19.87 4.67
N PRO A 81 -20.13 19.61 5.56
CA PRO A 81 -18.77 20.15 5.46
C PRO A 81 -18.03 19.66 4.21
N PRO A 82 -17.16 20.49 3.63
CA PRO A 82 -16.28 20.06 2.54
C PRO A 82 -15.39 18.89 2.96
N VAL A 83 -15.05 18.03 2.01
CA VAL A 83 -14.10 16.93 2.19
C VAL A 83 -12.77 17.32 1.56
N VAL A 84 -11.66 17.05 2.25
CA VAL A 84 -10.31 17.26 1.73
C VAL A 84 -9.53 15.95 1.79
N VAL A 85 -8.79 15.65 0.72
CA VAL A 85 -8.06 14.39 0.60
C VAL A 85 -6.61 14.64 0.21
N GLU A 86 -5.70 13.99 0.92
CA GLU A 86 -4.28 13.87 0.57
C GLU A 86 -3.97 12.42 0.21
N VAL A 87 -3.10 12.24 -0.77
CA VAL A 87 -2.68 10.92 -1.26
C VAL A 87 -1.17 10.79 -1.17
N ASP A 88 -0.69 9.91 -0.29
CA ASP A 88 0.74 9.73 -0.06
C ASP A 88 1.13 8.24 -0.04
N HIS A 89 2.35 7.95 -0.45
CA HIS A 89 2.98 6.62 -0.32
C HIS A 89 3.96 6.54 0.86
N THR A 90 4.29 7.66 1.50
CA THR A 90 5.18 7.74 2.66
C THR A 90 4.51 8.46 3.83
N ASP A 91 4.99 8.20 5.04
CA ASP A 91 4.59 8.95 6.22
C ASP A 91 5.17 10.36 6.17
N ARG A 92 4.29 11.36 6.20
CA ARG A 92 4.66 12.77 6.16
C ARG A 92 3.99 13.54 7.29
N ALA A 93 4.77 13.93 8.29
CA ALA A 93 4.27 14.76 9.40
C ALA A 93 3.58 16.04 8.89
N ARG A 94 4.08 16.62 7.79
CA ARG A 94 3.49 17.80 7.16
C ARG A 94 2.08 17.55 6.62
N THR A 95 1.81 16.36 6.06
CA THR A 95 0.46 15.97 5.60
C THR A 95 -0.50 15.89 6.77
N VAL A 96 -0.09 15.27 7.88
CA VAL A 96 -0.92 15.20 9.09
C VAL A 96 -1.20 16.61 9.65
N GLN A 97 -0.18 17.46 9.71
CA GLN A 97 -0.34 18.86 10.14
C GLN A 97 -1.34 19.61 9.24
N LYS A 98 -1.23 19.47 7.92
CA LYS A 98 -2.12 20.08 6.94
C LYS A 98 -3.56 19.60 7.14
N LEU A 99 -3.78 18.29 7.22
CA LEU A 99 -5.11 17.72 7.39
C LEU A 99 -5.76 18.09 8.73
N ARG A 100 -4.97 18.26 9.79
CA ARG A 100 -5.49 18.76 11.06
C ARG A 100 -5.92 20.21 10.95
N ALA A 101 -5.12 21.07 10.32
CA ALA A 101 -5.50 22.48 10.09
C ALA A 101 -6.79 22.59 9.26
N GLU A 102 -6.99 21.69 8.28
CA GLU A 102 -8.24 21.60 7.52
C GLU A 102 -9.43 21.21 8.40
N ALA A 103 -9.23 20.25 9.33
CA ALA A 103 -10.25 19.87 10.30
C ALA A 103 -10.63 21.01 11.23
N ASP A 104 -9.64 21.75 11.73
CA ASP A 104 -9.85 22.94 12.58
C ASP A 104 -10.62 24.04 11.84
N ALA A 105 -10.52 24.06 10.51
CA ALA A 105 -11.32 24.93 9.63
C ALA A 105 -12.70 24.36 9.27
N GLY A 106 -13.13 23.29 9.92
CA GLY A 106 -14.46 22.67 9.75
C GLY A 106 -14.61 21.78 8.51
N ARG A 107 -13.51 21.29 7.95
CA ARG A 107 -13.52 20.36 6.81
C ARG A 107 -13.31 18.92 7.28
N ILE A 108 -13.72 17.95 6.48
CA ILE A 108 -13.53 16.51 6.76
C ILE A 108 -12.21 16.06 6.13
N PRO A 109 -11.16 15.78 6.92
CA PRO A 109 -9.86 15.41 6.40
C PRO A 109 -9.73 13.90 6.23
N ILE A 110 -9.40 13.45 5.02
CA ILE A 110 -9.11 12.05 4.70
C ILE A 110 -7.68 11.94 4.16
N TRP A 111 -6.93 11.01 4.72
CA TRP A 111 -5.60 10.66 4.26
C TRP A 111 -5.63 9.30 3.56
N VAL A 112 -5.45 9.28 2.24
CA VAL A 112 -5.29 8.05 1.48
C VAL A 112 -3.82 7.67 1.47
N ARG A 113 -3.51 6.54 2.10
CA ARG A 113 -2.15 5.99 2.17
C ARG A 113 -2.07 4.76 1.27
N TRP A 114 -1.16 4.79 0.29
CA TRP A 114 -0.93 3.63 -0.55
C TRP A 114 0.49 3.10 -0.38
N GLY A 115 0.68 1.77 -0.51
CA GLY A 115 2.00 1.16 -0.36
C GLY A 115 1.94 -0.31 0.00
N VAL A 116 3.08 -0.83 0.44
CA VAL A 116 3.26 -2.21 0.90
C VAL A 116 3.34 -2.25 2.42
N GLY A 117 2.65 -3.17 3.05
CA GLY A 117 2.74 -3.42 4.49
C GLY A 117 1.73 -2.64 5.32
N ARG A 118 2.08 -2.40 6.58
CA ARG A 118 1.19 -1.76 7.55
C ARG A 118 1.35 -0.25 7.54
N PHE A 119 0.26 0.44 7.77
CA PHE A 119 0.21 1.90 7.87
C PHE A 119 -0.10 2.29 9.32
N THR A 120 0.58 3.33 9.80
CA THR A 120 0.27 3.92 11.11
C THR A 120 -0.90 4.88 10.96
N ALA A 121 -1.94 4.66 11.76
CA ALA A 121 -3.10 5.53 11.76
C ALA A 121 -2.73 6.93 12.27
N PRO A 122 -3.20 8.01 11.61
CA PRO A 122 -3.02 9.36 12.11
C PRO A 122 -3.88 9.60 13.36
N PRO A 123 -3.52 10.59 14.18
CA PRO A 123 -4.40 10.98 15.28
C PRO A 123 -5.70 11.59 14.77
N PRO A 124 -6.81 11.42 15.51
CA PRO A 124 -8.06 12.08 15.20
C PRO A 124 -7.89 13.60 15.09
N PRO A 125 -8.70 14.31 14.28
CA PRO A 125 -9.86 13.81 13.53
C PRO A 125 -9.55 13.26 12.13
N VAL A 126 -8.28 13.17 11.73
CA VAL A 126 -7.89 12.69 10.41
C VAL A 126 -8.28 11.22 10.23
N ARG A 127 -9.03 10.93 9.17
CA ARG A 127 -9.39 9.57 8.79
C ARG A 127 -8.39 9.01 7.79
N MET A 128 -8.03 7.74 7.92
CA MET A 128 -7.12 7.09 6.99
C MET A 128 -7.85 6.03 6.17
N VAL A 129 -7.56 6.04 4.86
CA VAL A 129 -7.95 4.99 3.92
C VAL A 129 -6.68 4.40 3.35
N THR A 130 -6.57 3.08 3.30
CA THR A 130 -5.38 2.39 2.82
C THR A 130 -5.61 1.73 1.46
N VAL A 131 -4.60 1.81 0.60
CA VAL A 131 -4.55 1.15 -0.71
C VAL A 131 -3.31 0.28 -0.74
N GLU A 132 -3.48 -0.99 -0.42
CA GLU A 132 -2.38 -1.95 -0.44
C GLU A 132 -1.99 -2.30 -1.88
N VAL A 133 -0.68 -2.37 -2.13
CA VAL A 133 -0.11 -2.72 -3.42
C VAL A 133 1.02 -3.75 -3.26
N THR A 134 1.30 -4.50 -4.30
CA THR A 134 2.53 -5.28 -4.42
C THR A 134 3.62 -4.45 -5.09
N ARG A 135 4.89 -4.81 -4.85
CA ARG A 135 6.04 -4.06 -5.35
C ARG A 135 7.10 -5.00 -5.93
N ARG A 136 7.69 -4.62 -7.07
CA ARG A 136 8.86 -5.30 -7.65
C ARG A 136 9.90 -4.29 -8.13
N ALA A 137 11.13 -4.77 -8.40
CA ALA A 137 12.14 -3.96 -9.08
C ALA A 137 11.73 -3.69 -10.54
N GLY A 138 12.06 -2.51 -11.04
CA GLY A 138 11.92 -2.20 -12.47
C GLY A 138 12.85 -3.05 -13.35
N PRO A 139 12.63 -3.08 -14.68
CA PRO A 139 13.35 -3.94 -15.62
C PRO A 139 14.87 -3.76 -15.61
N THR A 140 15.35 -2.56 -15.34
CA THR A 140 16.78 -2.23 -15.27
C THR A 140 17.35 -2.28 -13.86
N GLY A 141 16.60 -2.80 -12.87
CA GLY A 141 16.95 -2.74 -11.45
C GLY A 141 16.84 -1.33 -10.85
N ARG A 142 16.52 -0.34 -11.65
CA ARG A 142 16.25 1.04 -11.21
C ARG A 142 14.75 1.28 -11.09
N GLY A 143 14.37 2.03 -10.05
CA GLY A 143 12.97 2.32 -9.75
C GLY A 143 12.21 1.11 -9.19
N ARG A 144 10.97 1.35 -8.84
CA ARG A 144 10.05 0.35 -8.28
C ARG A 144 8.74 0.40 -9.03
N LEU A 145 8.22 -0.75 -9.39
CA LEU A 145 6.93 -0.90 -10.03
C LEU A 145 5.95 -1.48 -9.03
N HIS A 146 4.74 -0.99 -9.09
CA HIS A 146 3.66 -1.33 -8.18
C HIS A 146 2.48 -1.92 -8.96
N SER A 147 1.81 -2.90 -8.34
CA SER A 147 0.61 -3.52 -8.92
C SER A 147 -0.43 -3.73 -7.84
N ARG A 148 -1.71 -3.70 -8.24
CA ARG A 148 -2.84 -3.97 -7.36
C ARG A 148 -3.99 -4.58 -8.13
N GLY A 149 -4.39 -5.81 -7.73
CA GLY A 149 -5.41 -6.55 -8.47
C GLY A 149 -5.06 -6.62 -9.96
N GLY A 150 -5.68 -7.41 -10.70
CA GLY A 150 -5.39 -7.60 -12.13
C GLY A 150 -4.62 -8.88 -12.37
N ASP A 151 -4.97 -9.53 -13.46
CA ASP A 151 -4.31 -10.75 -13.92
C ASP A 151 -2.90 -10.39 -14.39
N ARG A 152 -1.96 -10.48 -13.47
CA ARG A 152 -0.56 -10.48 -13.85
C ARG A 152 -0.28 -11.81 -14.49
N PRO A 153 0.19 -11.88 -15.76
CA PRO A 153 0.64 -13.12 -16.31
C PRO A 153 1.69 -13.73 -15.38
N ALA A 154 1.56 -15.01 -15.08
CA ALA A 154 2.55 -15.73 -14.29
C ALA A 154 3.94 -15.44 -14.88
N PRO A 155 4.97 -15.23 -14.05
CA PRO A 155 6.31 -15.07 -14.56
C PRO A 155 6.61 -16.26 -15.46
N ALA A 156 7.08 -15.99 -16.68
CA ALA A 156 7.54 -17.05 -17.56
C ALA A 156 8.72 -17.73 -16.85
N HIS A 157 8.41 -18.78 -16.13
CA HIS A 157 9.46 -19.71 -15.71
C HIS A 157 10.04 -20.23 -17.00
N SER A 158 11.32 -20.00 -17.22
CA SER A 158 12.07 -20.72 -18.23
C SER A 158 11.90 -22.21 -17.90
N THR A 159 10.97 -22.85 -18.55
CA THR A 159 10.98 -24.30 -18.71
C THR A 159 12.15 -24.59 -19.64
N GLY A 160 13.37 -24.40 -19.13
CA GLY A 160 14.52 -25.07 -19.65
C GLY A 160 14.21 -26.55 -19.48
N GLY A 161 13.78 -27.18 -20.58
CA GLY A 161 13.59 -28.62 -20.64
C GLY A 161 14.93 -29.34 -20.45
N GLY A 162 15.38 -29.37 -19.20
CA GLY A 162 16.36 -30.33 -18.73
C GLY A 162 15.60 -31.52 -18.22
N THR A 163 15.57 -32.59 -19.06
CA THR A 163 15.17 -33.91 -18.61
C THR A 163 16.12 -34.30 -17.48
N VAL A 164 15.73 -34.10 -16.24
CA VAL A 164 16.45 -34.62 -15.10
C VAL A 164 16.12 -36.10 -15.05
N THR A 165 17.01 -36.92 -15.62
CA THR A 165 17.01 -38.35 -15.38
C THR A 165 17.27 -38.56 -13.89
N PRO A 166 16.39 -39.19 -13.12
CA PRO A 166 16.64 -39.45 -11.71
C PRO A 166 17.82 -40.42 -11.61
N GLN A 167 18.98 -39.91 -11.25
CA GLN A 167 20.14 -40.73 -10.91
C GLN A 167 19.88 -41.31 -9.52
N ALA A 168 19.62 -42.60 -9.47
CA ALA A 168 19.48 -43.32 -8.22
C ALA A 168 20.80 -43.24 -7.45
N LEU A 169 20.75 -42.66 -6.26
CA LEU A 169 21.86 -42.69 -5.34
C LEU A 169 22.12 -44.14 -4.88
N PRO A 170 23.37 -44.61 -4.92
CA PRO A 170 23.70 -45.94 -4.41
C PRO A 170 23.46 -45.98 -2.90
N ILE A 171 22.61 -46.92 -2.48
CA ILE A 171 22.40 -47.21 -1.06
C ILE A 171 23.66 -47.93 -0.57
N PRO A 172 24.35 -47.48 0.47
CA PRO A 172 25.48 -48.23 1.03
C PRO A 172 24.97 -49.51 1.65
N SER A 173 25.41 -50.65 1.09
CA SER A 173 25.18 -51.98 1.68
C SER A 173 25.87 -52.06 3.03
N THR A 174 25.10 -52.17 4.07
CA THR A 174 25.60 -52.51 5.40
C THR A 174 25.98 -54.00 5.42
N ASP A 175 27.20 -54.28 5.04
CA ASP A 175 27.76 -55.63 5.21
C ASP A 175 28.08 -55.82 6.71
N ARG A 176 27.29 -56.66 7.33
CA ARG A 176 27.40 -57.05 8.74
C ARG A 176 28.43 -58.12 8.84
N ALA A 177 29.70 -57.78 8.98
CA ALA A 177 30.75 -58.72 9.29
C ALA A 177 30.49 -59.36 10.67
N GLN A 178 30.15 -60.62 10.64
CA GLN A 178 30.21 -61.51 11.80
C GLN A 178 31.67 -61.74 12.16
N GLY A 179 32.13 -61.17 13.30
CA GLY A 179 33.42 -61.53 13.91
C GLY A 179 33.30 -62.84 14.67
N PRO A 180 34.40 -63.60 14.76
CA PRO A 180 34.41 -64.93 15.34
C PRO A 180 34.36 -64.89 16.86
N VAL A 181 33.63 -65.86 17.41
CA VAL A 181 33.61 -66.22 18.84
C VAL A 181 34.95 -66.82 19.22
N ASP A 182 35.69 -66.19 20.10
CA ASP A 182 36.87 -66.80 20.73
C ASP A 182 36.48 -67.28 22.16
N ASP A 183 36.55 -68.58 22.29
CA ASP A 183 36.37 -69.36 23.53
C ASP A 183 37.73 -69.65 24.11
N GLY A 184 38.06 -69.13 25.24
CA GLY A 184 39.38 -69.37 25.87
C GLY A 184 39.43 -69.04 27.36
N ARG A 185 38.86 -69.81 28.17
CA ARG A 185 39.42 -70.70 29.24
C ARG A 185 40.66 -70.23 29.97
N LYS A 186 40.44 -70.13 31.29
CA LYS A 186 41.22 -70.60 32.44
C LYS A 186 42.42 -69.80 33.06
N SER A 187 42.16 -69.68 34.31
CA SER A 187 43.06 -70.03 35.45
C SER A 187 44.10 -69.00 35.91
N THR A 188 44.04 -68.55 37.08
CA THR A 188 44.41 -68.97 38.44
C THR A 188 44.10 -67.81 39.40
#